data_824b24005cd63f569664e70a26f43b88
#
_entry.id   824b24005cd63f569664e70a26f43b88
#
_cell.length_a   1.000
_cell.length_b   1.000
_cell.length_c   1.000
_cell.angle_alpha   90.00
_cell.angle_beta   90.00
_cell.angle_gamma   90.00
#
_symmetry.space_group_name_H-M   'P 1'
#
loop_
_entity.id
_entity.type
_entity.pdbx_description
1 polymer ?
#
loop_
_entity_poly.entity_id
_entity_poly.type
_entity_poly.pdbx_seq_one_letter_code
_entity_poly.pdbx_strand_id
1 'polypeptide(L)'
;MLTNQVIQKTIQDIKRVSGYEISLWGADGESVASSASESETLKDKVKSFIEDSEMEDISERADEEIALFAIYADSTLEYVMALTGTGDDRMLAGRMGVIQVVGLMKACGEQMDKDRFIQNLLLDNLLVVDIYNRARKLHIANERRRVVFIVEPKDENDNLVLETMRGLYGMGTRDFVTAVDEGHIILVKELENKEDYPEILQMAKVIVDTLSMEAMVNVRVSYGTIVQ
;
A
#
# COMPACT_ATOMS: atom_id res chain seq x y z
N MET A 1 1.75 4.58 -3.17
CA MET A 1 2.98 4.18 -2.45
C MET A 1 2.63 3.05 -1.51
N LEU A 2 3.48 2.04 -1.42
CA LEU A 2 3.42 1.05 -0.35
C LEU A 2 3.62 1.78 0.98
N THR A 3 2.73 1.60 1.95
CA THR A 3 2.95 2.18 3.28
C THR A 3 4.07 1.40 3.97
N ASN A 4 4.94 2.10 4.71
CA ASN A 4 6.04 1.47 5.45
C ASN A 4 5.55 0.35 6.39
N GLN A 5 4.35 0.45 6.94
CA GLN A 5 3.76 -0.59 7.80
C GLN A 5 3.50 -1.89 7.04
N VAL A 6 2.97 -1.83 5.81
CA VAL A 6 2.70 -3.03 4.99
C VAL A 6 4.01 -3.69 4.57
N ILE A 7 5.00 -2.90 4.16
CA ILE A 7 6.33 -3.39 3.83
C ILE A 7 6.97 -4.06 5.05
N GLN A 8 6.99 -3.39 6.20
CA GLN A 8 7.58 -3.91 7.43
C GLN A 8 6.94 -5.23 7.85
N LYS A 9 5.61 -5.33 7.79
CA LYS A 9 4.88 -6.57 8.08
C LYS A 9 5.29 -7.68 7.11
N THR A 10 5.37 -7.39 5.81
CA THR A 10 5.76 -8.35 4.79
C THR A 10 7.17 -8.88 5.03
N ILE A 11 8.14 -8.01 5.33
CA ILE A 11 9.51 -8.38 5.68
C ILE A 11 9.54 -9.30 6.90
N GLN A 12 8.77 -9.00 7.95
CA GLN A 12 8.67 -9.85 9.14
C GLN A 12 8.05 -11.21 8.82
N ASP A 13 7.03 -11.26 7.97
CA ASP A 13 6.40 -12.51 7.55
C ASP A 13 7.36 -13.39 6.72
N ILE A 14 8.13 -12.80 5.81
CA ILE A 14 9.14 -13.52 5.02
C ILE A 14 10.25 -14.05 5.96
N LYS A 15 10.76 -13.22 6.90
CA LYS A 15 11.72 -13.66 7.92
C LYS A 15 11.21 -14.87 8.69
N ARG A 16 9.96 -14.81 9.17
CA ARG A 16 9.36 -15.90 9.98
C ARG A 16 9.32 -17.22 9.23
N VAL A 17 9.10 -17.19 7.90
CA VAL A 17 9.02 -18.38 7.06
C VAL A 17 10.39 -18.86 6.62
N SER A 18 11.28 -17.94 6.21
CA SER A 18 12.58 -18.27 5.66
C SER A 18 13.67 -18.51 6.71
N GLY A 19 13.53 -17.89 7.90
CA GLY A 19 14.55 -17.92 8.95
C GLY A 19 15.73 -16.96 8.74
N TYR A 20 15.77 -16.22 7.60
CA TYR A 20 16.83 -15.26 7.29
C TYR A 20 16.48 -13.86 7.79
N GLU A 21 17.51 -13.07 8.14
CA GLU A 21 17.33 -11.64 8.34
C GLU A 21 17.14 -10.96 6.99
N ILE A 22 16.15 -10.09 6.89
CA ILE A 22 15.76 -9.45 5.63
C ILE A 22 15.67 -7.96 5.83
N SER A 23 16.19 -7.22 4.86
CA SER A 23 16.01 -5.77 4.75
C SER A 23 15.65 -5.38 3.31
N LEU A 24 14.85 -4.32 3.18
CA LEU A 24 14.46 -3.73 1.91
C LEU A 24 14.98 -2.30 1.85
N TRP A 25 15.64 -1.97 0.76
CA TRP A 25 16.32 -0.69 0.52
C TRP A 25 15.72 -0.04 -0.72
N GLY A 26 15.55 1.29 -0.69
CA GLY A 26 15.17 2.05 -1.88
C GLY A 26 16.31 2.13 -2.89
N ALA A 27 15.98 2.51 -4.12
CA ALA A 27 16.98 2.77 -5.17
C ALA A 27 17.96 3.91 -4.81
N ASP A 28 17.60 4.76 -3.84
CA ASP A 28 18.45 5.79 -3.25
C ASP A 28 19.49 5.24 -2.23
N GLY A 29 19.44 3.95 -1.92
CA GLY A 29 20.30 3.29 -0.94
C GLY A 29 19.93 3.56 0.51
N GLU A 30 18.73 4.09 0.78
CA GLU A 30 18.20 4.25 2.13
C GLU A 30 17.30 3.07 2.52
N SER A 31 17.36 2.70 3.80
CA SER A 31 16.57 1.58 4.31
C SER A 31 15.09 1.94 4.41
N VAL A 32 14.24 1.09 3.83
CA VAL A 32 12.78 1.22 3.85
C VAL A 32 12.16 0.38 4.96
N ALA A 33 12.65 -0.85 5.13
CA ALA A 33 12.20 -1.76 6.18
C ALA A 33 13.27 -2.82 6.47
N SER A 34 13.39 -3.21 7.73
CA SER A 34 14.35 -4.23 8.14
C SER A 34 13.79 -5.12 9.26
N SER A 35 14.22 -6.36 9.26
CA SER A 35 13.90 -7.34 10.30
C SER A 35 14.94 -7.39 11.42
N ALA A 36 16.11 -6.76 11.22
CA ALA A 36 17.22 -6.70 12.18
C ALA A 36 17.94 -5.35 12.12
N SER A 37 18.89 -5.15 13.03
CA SER A 37 19.78 -3.99 12.99
C SER A 37 20.69 -4.04 11.76
N GLU A 38 20.78 -2.95 11.03
CA GLU A 38 21.57 -2.82 9.82
C GLU A 38 23.03 -2.54 10.15
N SER A 39 23.96 -3.19 9.44
CA SER A 39 25.39 -2.93 9.55
C SER A 39 25.85 -1.98 8.45
N GLU A 40 26.88 -1.16 8.72
CA GLU A 40 27.51 -0.32 7.71
C GLU A 40 28.01 -1.15 6.51
N THR A 41 28.54 -2.35 6.75
CA THR A 41 28.99 -3.26 5.70
C THR A 41 27.84 -3.67 4.75
N LEU A 42 26.64 -3.88 5.29
CA LEU A 42 25.45 -4.19 4.48
C LEU A 42 25.07 -2.99 3.61
N LYS A 43 25.06 -1.80 4.19
CA LYS A 43 24.74 -0.55 3.49
C LYS A 43 25.72 -0.29 2.32
N ASP A 44 27.00 -0.47 2.53
CA ASP A 44 28.02 -0.32 1.48
C ASP A 44 27.83 -1.32 0.35
N LYS A 45 27.54 -2.60 0.67
CA LYS A 45 27.25 -3.63 -0.34
C LYS A 45 25.98 -3.35 -1.13
N VAL A 46 24.93 -2.85 -0.47
CA VAL A 46 23.69 -2.46 -1.15
C VAL A 46 23.93 -1.31 -2.10
N LYS A 47 24.65 -0.27 -1.71
CA LYS A 47 25.00 0.87 -2.58
C LYS A 47 25.81 0.44 -3.80
N SER A 48 26.86 -0.37 -3.60
CA SER A 48 27.64 -0.92 -4.72
C SER A 48 26.76 -1.77 -5.65
N PHE A 49 25.83 -2.56 -5.11
CA PHE A 49 24.93 -3.37 -5.92
C PHE A 49 23.94 -2.52 -6.73
N ILE A 50 23.44 -1.41 -6.18
CA ILE A 50 22.57 -0.46 -6.90
C ILE A 50 23.32 0.12 -8.10
N GLU A 51 24.55 0.62 -7.91
CA GLU A 51 25.38 1.19 -8.98
C GLU A 51 25.64 0.16 -10.10
N ASP A 52 25.99 -1.06 -9.72
CA ASP A 52 26.26 -2.15 -10.67
C ASP A 52 24.98 -2.61 -11.39
N SER A 53 23.83 -2.64 -10.71
CA SER A 53 22.55 -3.03 -11.30
C SER A 53 22.04 -2.03 -12.35
N GLU A 54 22.37 -0.75 -12.20
CA GLU A 54 22.07 0.28 -13.20
C GLU A 54 22.97 0.19 -14.43
N MET A 55 24.22 -0.27 -14.26
CA MET A 55 25.21 -0.34 -15.34
C MET A 55 25.18 -1.67 -16.13
N GLU A 56 24.96 -2.79 -15.45
CA GLU A 56 25.18 -4.13 -15.99
C GLU A 56 23.92 -5.03 -16.02
N ASP A 57 22.73 -4.51 -15.67
CA ASP A 57 21.47 -5.27 -15.60
C ASP A 57 21.54 -6.51 -14.68
N ILE A 58 22.29 -6.37 -13.56
CA ILE A 58 22.46 -7.44 -12.58
C ILE A 58 21.21 -7.53 -11.70
N SER A 59 20.53 -8.67 -11.72
CA SER A 59 19.30 -8.86 -10.93
C SER A 59 19.54 -9.49 -9.54
N GLU A 60 20.66 -10.18 -9.34
CA GLU A 60 20.99 -10.82 -8.06
C GLU A 60 22.50 -10.98 -7.87
N ARG A 61 22.96 -10.87 -6.62
CA ARG A 61 24.35 -11.11 -6.20
C ARG A 61 24.35 -11.78 -4.83
N ALA A 62 25.25 -12.72 -4.61
CA ALA A 62 25.42 -13.35 -3.30
C ALA A 62 26.91 -13.57 -2.99
N ASP A 63 27.25 -13.43 -1.72
CA ASP A 63 28.50 -13.89 -1.13
C ASP A 63 28.23 -14.91 -0.01
N GLU A 64 29.18 -15.17 0.89
CA GLU A 64 29.04 -16.17 1.95
C GLU A 64 27.92 -15.85 2.95
N GLU A 65 27.67 -14.56 3.25
CA GLU A 65 26.75 -14.11 4.30
C GLU A 65 25.55 -13.32 3.79
N ILE A 66 25.66 -12.65 2.63
CA ILE A 66 24.65 -11.73 2.12
C ILE A 66 24.22 -12.12 0.72
N ALA A 67 22.93 -12.10 0.46
CA ALA A 67 22.35 -12.20 -0.89
C ALA A 67 21.53 -10.94 -1.17
N LEU A 68 21.76 -10.31 -2.31
CA LEU A 68 21.13 -9.09 -2.80
C LEU A 68 20.29 -9.39 -4.03
N PHE A 69 19.10 -8.80 -4.10
CA PHE A 69 18.14 -8.99 -5.19
C PHE A 69 17.57 -7.65 -5.61
N ALA A 70 17.70 -7.32 -6.89
CA ALA A 70 17.08 -6.14 -7.48
C ALA A 70 15.57 -6.37 -7.72
N ILE A 71 14.77 -5.37 -7.42
CA ILE A 71 13.33 -5.37 -7.64
C ILE A 71 12.99 -4.21 -8.56
N TYR A 72 12.53 -4.54 -9.76
CA TYR A 72 12.19 -3.58 -10.80
C TYR A 72 10.68 -3.37 -10.92
N ALA A 73 10.28 -2.13 -11.21
CA ALA A 73 8.95 -1.77 -11.67
C ALA A 73 9.08 -0.99 -13.00
N ASP A 74 8.38 -1.43 -14.04
CA ASP A 74 8.40 -0.81 -15.38
C ASP A 74 9.83 -0.53 -15.90
N SER A 75 10.75 -1.49 -15.68
CA SER A 75 12.18 -1.42 -16.04
C SER A 75 13.02 -0.40 -15.23
N THR A 76 12.47 0.15 -14.16
CA THR A 76 13.20 1.02 -13.23
C THR A 76 13.47 0.26 -11.94
N LEU A 77 14.70 0.35 -11.41
CA LEU A 77 15.04 -0.20 -10.10
C LEU A 77 14.27 0.58 -9.03
N GLU A 78 13.41 -0.12 -8.28
CA GLU A 78 12.61 0.46 -7.20
C GLU A 78 13.18 0.13 -5.82
N TYR A 79 13.56 -1.15 -5.64
CA TYR A 79 14.08 -1.63 -4.37
C TYR A 79 15.22 -2.64 -4.56
N VAL A 80 16.01 -2.77 -3.51
CA VAL A 80 16.96 -3.88 -3.33
C VAL A 80 16.57 -4.63 -2.07
N MET A 81 16.37 -5.94 -2.18
CA MET A 81 16.16 -6.82 -1.04
C MET A 81 17.48 -7.48 -0.65
N ALA A 82 17.85 -7.40 0.61
CA ALA A 82 19.02 -8.07 1.16
C ALA A 82 18.58 -9.17 2.14
N LEU A 83 19.17 -10.37 1.99
CA LEU A 83 19.06 -11.46 2.94
C LEU A 83 20.40 -11.73 3.59
N THR A 84 20.43 -11.75 4.91
CA THR A 84 21.64 -12.03 5.69
C THR A 84 21.51 -13.35 6.42
N GLY A 85 22.56 -14.17 6.35
CA GLY A 85 22.65 -15.50 6.94
C GLY A 85 23.29 -16.49 6.00
N THR A 86 23.64 -17.68 6.51
CA THR A 86 24.26 -18.76 5.75
C THR A 86 23.26 -19.92 5.55
N GLY A 87 23.16 -20.45 4.35
CA GLY A 87 22.28 -21.58 4.04
C GLY A 87 22.10 -21.76 2.52
N ASP A 88 21.89 -23.02 2.11
CA ASP A 88 21.79 -23.39 0.69
C ASP A 88 20.49 -22.89 0.04
N ASP A 89 19.44 -22.67 0.82
CA ASP A 89 18.13 -22.21 0.38
C ASP A 89 17.97 -20.68 0.39
N ARG A 90 19.00 -19.91 0.81
CA ARG A 90 18.98 -18.45 0.88
C ARG A 90 18.59 -17.79 -0.45
N MET A 91 19.17 -18.27 -1.54
CA MET A 91 18.85 -17.75 -2.88
C MET A 91 17.39 -18.02 -3.27
N LEU A 92 16.88 -19.21 -2.94
CA LEU A 92 15.48 -19.53 -3.18
C LEU A 92 14.55 -18.64 -2.33
N ALA A 93 14.86 -18.49 -1.04
CA ALA A 93 14.10 -17.62 -0.13
C ALA A 93 14.08 -16.18 -0.62
N GLY A 94 15.21 -15.66 -1.12
CA GLY A 94 15.30 -14.32 -1.68
C GLY A 94 14.44 -14.14 -2.94
N ARG A 95 14.51 -15.05 -3.89
CA ARG A 95 13.67 -15.01 -5.10
C ARG A 95 12.17 -15.08 -4.77
N MET A 96 11.77 -15.90 -3.79
CA MET A 96 10.38 -15.95 -3.32
C MET A 96 9.97 -14.64 -2.66
N GLY A 97 10.85 -14.03 -1.86
CA GLY A 97 10.64 -12.72 -1.27
C GLY A 97 10.44 -11.62 -2.31
N VAL A 98 11.27 -11.61 -3.37
CA VAL A 98 11.13 -10.69 -4.52
C VAL A 98 9.75 -10.85 -5.17
N ILE A 99 9.32 -12.09 -5.46
CA ILE A 99 8.00 -12.35 -6.05
C ILE A 99 6.88 -11.80 -5.16
N GLN A 100 7.00 -11.96 -3.85
CA GLN A 100 6.01 -11.45 -2.89
C GLN A 100 5.97 -9.92 -2.87
N VAL A 101 7.12 -9.25 -2.83
CA VAL A 101 7.19 -7.78 -2.86
C VAL A 101 6.67 -7.22 -4.19
N VAL A 102 7.04 -7.81 -5.33
CA VAL A 102 6.52 -7.42 -6.65
C VAL A 102 5.01 -7.61 -6.73
N GLY A 103 4.48 -8.72 -6.20
CA GLY A 103 3.04 -8.94 -6.11
C GLY A 103 2.33 -7.87 -5.30
N LEU A 104 2.92 -7.49 -4.17
CA LEU A 104 2.40 -6.42 -3.31
C LEU A 104 2.44 -5.05 -4.01
N MET A 105 3.53 -4.72 -4.70
CA MET A 105 3.64 -3.48 -5.50
C MET A 105 2.56 -3.38 -6.55
N LYS A 106 2.30 -4.47 -7.29
CA LYS A 106 1.23 -4.52 -8.30
C LYS A 106 -0.15 -4.34 -7.68
N ALA A 107 -0.45 -5.05 -6.58
CA ALA A 107 -1.71 -4.92 -5.88
C ALA A 107 -1.96 -3.49 -5.38
N CYS A 108 -0.92 -2.83 -4.85
CA CYS A 108 -0.99 -1.42 -4.46
C CYS A 108 -1.20 -0.48 -5.65
N GLY A 109 -0.52 -0.73 -6.77
CA GLY A 109 -0.71 0.03 -8.00
C GLY A 109 -2.16 -0.04 -8.51
N GLU A 110 -2.73 -1.24 -8.57
CA GLU A 110 -4.13 -1.44 -8.95
C GLU A 110 -5.11 -0.72 -8.01
N GLN A 111 -4.85 -0.74 -6.72
CA GLN A 111 -5.69 -0.01 -5.76
C GLN A 111 -5.59 1.50 -5.95
N MET A 112 -4.39 2.03 -6.16
CA MET A 112 -4.21 3.46 -6.44
C MET A 112 -4.92 3.90 -7.72
N ASP A 113 -4.94 3.06 -8.76
CA ASP A 113 -5.67 3.36 -10.00
C ASP A 113 -7.18 3.39 -9.77
N LYS A 114 -7.71 2.51 -8.93
CA LYS A 114 -9.11 2.53 -8.51
C LYS A 114 -9.45 3.78 -7.71
N ASP A 115 -8.63 4.12 -6.72
CA ASP A 115 -8.83 5.31 -5.88
C ASP A 115 -8.79 6.59 -6.73
N ARG A 116 -7.84 6.69 -7.66
CA ARG A 116 -7.75 7.82 -8.62
C ARG A 116 -8.95 7.88 -9.56
N PHE A 117 -9.46 6.73 -10.02
CA PHE A 117 -10.66 6.68 -10.83
C PHE A 117 -11.87 7.21 -10.04
N ILE A 118 -12.05 6.77 -8.80
CA ILE A 118 -13.14 7.23 -7.92
C ILE A 118 -12.98 8.73 -7.61
N GLN A 119 -11.78 9.20 -7.34
CA GLN A 119 -11.52 10.64 -7.16
C GLN A 119 -11.99 11.46 -8.35
N ASN A 120 -11.58 11.07 -9.57
CA ASN A 120 -11.99 11.77 -10.79
C ASN A 120 -13.51 11.68 -11.05
N LEU A 121 -14.15 10.55 -10.66
CA LEU A 121 -15.60 10.39 -10.74
C LEU A 121 -16.32 11.37 -9.78
N LEU A 122 -15.86 11.48 -8.54
CA LEU A 122 -16.44 12.37 -7.53
C LEU A 122 -16.27 13.86 -7.87
N LEU A 123 -15.18 14.20 -8.56
CA LEU A 123 -14.87 15.56 -9.01
C LEU A 123 -15.51 15.92 -10.37
N ASP A 124 -16.34 15.03 -10.94
CA ASP A 124 -16.99 15.20 -12.27
C ASP A 124 -15.98 15.43 -13.42
N ASN A 125 -14.78 14.86 -13.30
CA ASN A 125 -13.69 15.02 -14.27
C ASN A 125 -13.72 13.95 -15.38
N LEU A 126 -14.77 13.11 -15.46
CA LEU A 126 -14.86 12.00 -16.41
C LEU A 126 -16.08 12.11 -17.32
N LEU A 127 -15.88 11.79 -18.59
CA LEU A 127 -17.00 11.65 -19.51
C LEU A 127 -17.76 10.34 -19.22
N VAL A 128 -19.08 10.34 -19.37
CA VAL A 128 -19.97 9.18 -19.06
C VAL A 128 -19.48 7.90 -19.77
N VAL A 129 -19.04 8.02 -21.02
CA VAL A 129 -18.52 6.86 -21.80
C VAL A 129 -17.23 6.32 -21.16
N ASP A 130 -16.37 7.19 -20.66
CA ASP A 130 -15.11 6.79 -20.00
C ASP A 130 -15.35 6.16 -18.65
N ILE A 131 -16.37 6.60 -17.91
CA ILE A 131 -16.74 6.02 -16.62
C ILE A 131 -17.01 4.52 -16.77
N TYR A 132 -17.88 4.14 -17.70
CA TYR A 132 -18.22 2.74 -17.93
C TYR A 132 -17.02 1.89 -18.35
N ASN A 133 -16.23 2.38 -19.30
CA ASN A 133 -15.06 1.67 -19.82
C ASN A 133 -13.97 1.48 -18.78
N ARG A 134 -13.69 2.51 -17.97
CA ARG A 134 -12.68 2.47 -16.90
C ARG A 134 -13.13 1.60 -15.73
N ALA A 135 -14.39 1.72 -15.28
CA ALA A 135 -14.94 0.88 -14.22
C ALA A 135 -14.81 -0.61 -14.58
N ARG A 136 -15.14 -0.99 -15.83
CA ARG A 136 -14.98 -2.35 -16.33
C ARG A 136 -13.52 -2.81 -16.34
N LYS A 137 -12.59 -1.97 -16.80
CA LYS A 137 -11.15 -2.28 -16.84
C LYS A 137 -10.58 -2.47 -15.42
N LEU A 138 -11.06 -1.68 -14.47
CA LEU A 138 -10.63 -1.74 -13.07
C LEU A 138 -11.39 -2.79 -12.25
N HIS A 139 -12.27 -3.58 -12.90
CA HIS A 139 -13.10 -4.59 -12.23
C HIS A 139 -13.97 -4.04 -11.09
N ILE A 140 -14.45 -2.80 -11.25
CA ILE A 140 -15.39 -2.18 -10.31
C ILE A 140 -16.80 -2.61 -10.66
N ALA A 141 -17.47 -3.29 -9.72
CA ALA A 141 -18.85 -3.75 -9.93
C ALA A 141 -19.82 -2.56 -9.89
N ASN A 142 -20.63 -2.39 -10.94
CA ASN A 142 -21.55 -1.25 -11.07
C ASN A 142 -22.87 -1.45 -10.29
N GLU A 143 -23.27 -2.69 -10.01
CA GLU A 143 -24.56 -3.03 -9.38
C GLU A 143 -24.41 -3.29 -7.88
N ARG A 144 -23.57 -2.52 -7.19
CA ARG A 144 -23.36 -2.68 -5.75
C ARG A 144 -23.90 -1.47 -5.00
N ARG A 145 -24.57 -1.74 -3.89
CA ARG A 145 -25.01 -0.69 -2.96
C ARG A 145 -23.79 -0.03 -2.32
N ARG A 146 -23.75 1.28 -2.35
CA ARG A 146 -22.64 2.06 -1.78
C ARG A 146 -23.17 3.25 -1.00
N VAL A 147 -22.37 3.67 -0.04
CA VAL A 147 -22.55 4.94 0.68
C VAL A 147 -21.23 5.69 0.68
N VAL A 148 -21.29 6.99 0.57
CA VAL A 148 -20.13 7.88 0.63
C VAL A 148 -20.07 8.48 2.03
N PHE A 149 -18.92 8.32 2.69
CA PHE A 149 -18.58 9.04 3.90
C PHE A 149 -17.58 10.14 3.55
N ILE A 150 -17.76 11.31 4.16
CA ILE A 150 -16.83 12.43 4.11
C ILE A 150 -16.20 12.55 5.49
N VAL A 151 -14.89 12.45 5.56
CA VAL A 151 -14.10 12.58 6.79
C VAL A 151 -13.33 13.88 6.71
N GLU A 152 -13.61 14.79 7.63
CA GLU A 152 -12.99 16.10 7.74
C GLU A 152 -12.10 16.14 9.00
N PRO A 153 -10.78 16.12 8.89
CA PRO A 153 -9.87 16.38 10.00
C PRO A 153 -10.10 17.79 10.56
N LYS A 154 -10.01 17.95 11.88
CA LYS A 154 -10.11 19.27 12.52
C LYS A 154 -8.78 20.01 12.61
N ASP A 155 -7.68 19.27 12.44
CA ASP A 155 -6.32 19.76 12.54
C ASP A 155 -5.57 19.45 11.23
N GLU A 156 -4.44 20.12 10.96
CA GLU A 156 -3.65 19.98 9.71
C GLU A 156 -2.90 18.63 9.59
N ASN A 157 -3.57 17.51 9.87
CA ASN A 157 -2.98 16.16 9.82
C ASN A 157 -3.64 15.24 8.78
N ASP A 158 -4.03 15.80 7.63
CA ASP A 158 -4.79 15.12 6.58
C ASP A 158 -4.10 13.87 6.06
N ASN A 159 -2.78 13.90 5.90
CA ASN A 159 -2.01 12.75 5.41
C ASN A 159 -2.07 11.55 6.36
N LEU A 160 -1.98 11.77 7.68
CA LEU A 160 -2.05 10.70 8.66
C LEU A 160 -3.43 10.05 8.69
N VAL A 161 -4.49 10.88 8.59
CA VAL A 161 -5.88 10.38 8.51
C VAL A 161 -6.09 9.58 7.23
N LEU A 162 -5.61 10.08 6.09
CA LEU A 162 -5.72 9.38 4.81
C LEU A 162 -4.98 8.03 4.83
N GLU A 163 -3.76 7.99 5.37
CA GLU A 163 -3.00 6.74 5.51
C GLU A 163 -3.69 5.73 6.44
N THR A 164 -4.21 6.19 7.57
CA THR A 164 -4.94 5.34 8.52
C THR A 164 -6.22 4.79 7.87
N MET A 165 -6.99 5.63 7.19
CA MET A 165 -8.19 5.22 6.44
C MET A 165 -7.87 4.21 5.33
N ARG A 166 -6.78 4.40 4.60
CA ARG A 166 -6.31 3.43 3.59
C ARG A 166 -5.87 2.11 4.20
N GLY A 167 -5.27 2.13 5.38
CA GLY A 167 -4.92 0.93 6.13
C GLY A 167 -6.14 0.12 6.55
N LEU A 168 -7.24 0.79 6.93
CA LEU A 168 -8.47 0.17 7.42
C LEU A 168 -9.39 -0.30 6.28
N TYR A 169 -9.54 0.50 5.22
CA TYR A 169 -10.56 0.32 4.18
C TYR A 169 -9.98 0.15 2.77
N GLY A 170 -8.67 0.20 2.59
CA GLY A 170 -8.02 0.12 1.28
C GLY A 170 -7.77 -1.31 0.82
N MET A 171 -6.65 -1.88 1.22
CA MET A 171 -6.22 -3.18 0.71
C MET A 171 -7.09 -4.36 1.18
N GLY A 172 -7.48 -5.20 0.22
CA GLY A 172 -8.27 -6.41 0.51
C GLY A 172 -9.76 -6.17 0.74
N THR A 173 -10.23 -4.93 0.67
CA THR A 173 -11.64 -4.56 0.72
C THR A 173 -12.17 -4.21 -0.68
N ARG A 174 -13.48 -3.94 -0.78
CA ARG A 174 -14.13 -3.40 -1.99
C ARG A 174 -14.45 -1.93 -1.86
N ASP A 175 -13.87 -1.30 -0.84
CA ASP A 175 -14.06 0.10 -0.53
C ASP A 175 -13.01 0.95 -1.25
N PHE A 176 -13.25 2.24 -1.37
CA PHE A 176 -12.30 3.18 -1.97
C PHE A 176 -12.06 4.33 -1.02
N VAL A 177 -10.79 4.69 -0.83
CA VAL A 177 -10.37 5.82 0.02
C VAL A 177 -9.56 6.79 -0.82
N THR A 178 -10.02 8.02 -0.93
CA THR A 178 -9.33 9.07 -1.67
C THR A 178 -9.48 10.43 -0.99
N ALA A 179 -8.53 11.33 -1.20
CA ALA A 179 -8.69 12.74 -0.84
C ALA A 179 -9.18 13.50 -2.09
N VAL A 180 -10.17 14.36 -1.93
CA VAL A 180 -10.66 15.23 -3.02
C VAL A 180 -10.05 16.62 -2.96
N ASP A 181 -9.66 17.05 -1.77
CA ASP A 181 -8.91 18.29 -1.49
C ASP A 181 -8.12 18.13 -0.17
N GLU A 182 -7.51 19.23 0.29
CA GLU A 182 -6.66 19.24 1.50
C GLU A 182 -7.42 18.97 2.81
N GLY A 183 -8.74 19.09 2.85
CA GLY A 183 -9.55 18.93 4.07
C GLY A 183 -10.60 17.83 4.01
N HIS A 184 -10.76 17.13 2.88
CA HIS A 184 -11.83 16.16 2.69
C HIS A 184 -11.31 14.82 2.19
N ILE A 185 -11.40 13.83 3.07
CA ILE A 185 -11.11 12.43 2.76
C ILE A 185 -12.43 11.71 2.54
N ILE A 186 -12.53 11.03 1.43
CA ILE A 186 -13.75 10.32 1.01
C ILE A 186 -13.55 8.82 1.16
N LEU A 187 -14.47 8.16 1.84
CA LEU A 187 -14.62 6.71 1.84
C LEU A 187 -15.88 6.35 1.05
N VAL A 188 -15.73 5.63 -0.04
CA VAL A 188 -16.85 4.99 -0.75
C VAL A 188 -16.93 3.55 -0.26
N LYS A 189 -17.91 3.29 0.60
CA LYS A 189 -18.12 1.99 1.25
C LYS A 189 -19.08 1.13 0.47
N GLU A 190 -18.68 -0.09 0.10
CA GLU A 190 -19.61 -1.10 -0.42
C GLU A 190 -20.42 -1.70 0.73
N LEU A 191 -21.75 -1.76 0.57
CA LEU A 191 -22.68 -2.27 1.56
C LEU A 191 -23.14 -3.68 1.21
N GLU A 192 -23.30 -4.53 2.21
CA GLU A 192 -24.00 -5.79 2.08
C GLU A 192 -25.52 -5.57 1.96
N ASN A 193 -26.22 -6.56 1.40
CA ASN A 193 -27.66 -6.42 1.07
C ASN A 193 -28.59 -6.16 2.28
N LYS A 194 -28.09 -6.34 3.50
CA LYS A 194 -28.86 -6.17 4.74
C LYS A 194 -28.53 -4.87 5.50
N GLU A 195 -27.46 -4.19 5.09
CA GLU A 195 -27.04 -2.96 5.79
C GLU A 195 -27.93 -1.79 5.38
N ASP A 196 -28.34 -0.99 6.36
CA ASP A 196 -29.21 0.17 6.23
C ASP A 196 -28.69 1.33 7.11
N TYR A 197 -29.44 2.41 7.24
CA TYR A 197 -29.01 3.65 7.93
C TYR A 197 -28.55 3.48 9.39
N PRO A 198 -29.12 2.59 10.23
CA PRO A 198 -28.59 2.34 11.58
C PRO A 198 -27.17 1.81 11.57
N GLU A 199 -26.85 0.89 10.66
CA GLU A 199 -25.52 0.32 10.47
C GLU A 199 -24.54 1.36 9.94
N ILE A 200 -24.96 2.21 9.00
CA ILE A 200 -24.16 3.33 8.47
C ILE A 200 -23.81 4.32 9.58
N LEU A 201 -24.77 4.67 10.45
CA LEU A 201 -24.50 5.52 11.60
C LEU A 201 -23.47 4.88 12.56
N GLN A 202 -23.58 3.57 12.78
CA GLN A 202 -22.61 2.85 13.60
C GLN A 202 -21.22 2.84 12.95
N MET A 203 -21.14 2.64 11.64
CA MET A 203 -19.87 2.73 10.90
C MET A 203 -19.24 4.13 11.02
N ALA A 204 -20.04 5.20 10.89
CA ALA A 204 -19.55 6.57 11.09
C ALA A 204 -18.93 6.78 12.48
N LYS A 205 -19.56 6.24 13.53
CA LYS A 205 -19.02 6.29 14.89
C LYS A 205 -17.71 5.52 15.01
N VAL A 206 -17.65 4.30 14.46
CA VAL A 206 -16.42 3.48 14.45
C VAL A 206 -15.29 4.22 13.76
N ILE A 207 -15.54 4.91 12.63
CA ILE A 207 -14.52 5.71 11.95
C ILE A 207 -13.98 6.80 12.88
N VAL A 208 -14.86 7.57 13.53
CA VAL A 208 -14.46 8.63 14.47
C VAL A 208 -13.62 8.07 15.61
N ASP A 209 -14.10 6.99 16.25
CA ASP A 209 -13.43 6.38 17.39
C ASP A 209 -12.06 5.82 17.01
N THR A 210 -11.97 5.13 15.87
CA THR A 210 -10.71 4.54 15.40
C THR A 210 -9.68 5.61 15.06
N LEU A 211 -10.06 6.66 14.33
CA LEU A 211 -9.13 7.75 13.99
C LEU A 211 -8.69 8.53 15.25
N SER A 212 -9.57 8.69 16.23
CA SER A 212 -9.19 9.30 17.51
C SER A 212 -8.19 8.44 18.29
N MET A 213 -8.31 7.11 18.23
CA MET A 213 -7.44 6.18 18.97
C MET A 213 -6.11 5.92 18.24
N GLU A 214 -6.15 5.66 16.92
CA GLU A 214 -4.97 5.24 16.16
C GLU A 214 -4.17 6.41 15.58
N ALA A 215 -4.85 7.44 15.11
CA ALA A 215 -4.21 8.63 14.53
C ALA A 215 -4.10 9.80 15.52
N MET A 216 -4.74 9.71 16.69
CA MET A 216 -4.86 10.81 17.66
C MET A 216 -5.42 12.11 17.06
N VAL A 217 -6.25 12.00 16.02
CA VAL A 217 -6.85 13.13 15.30
C VAL A 217 -8.36 13.17 15.53
N ASN A 218 -8.87 14.35 15.85
CA ASN A 218 -10.30 14.58 15.91
C ASN A 218 -10.85 14.83 14.49
N VAL A 219 -11.86 14.08 14.11
CA VAL A 219 -12.51 14.21 12.81
C VAL A 219 -14.00 14.49 12.93
N ARG A 220 -14.57 15.08 11.89
CA ARG A 220 -16.01 15.09 11.64
C ARG A 220 -16.30 14.09 10.53
N VAL A 221 -17.31 13.26 10.72
CA VAL A 221 -17.76 12.30 9.70
C VAL A 221 -19.19 12.60 9.32
N SER A 222 -19.44 12.79 8.05
CA SER A 222 -20.76 12.87 7.44
C SER A 222 -20.94 11.78 6.39
N TYR A 223 -22.18 11.42 6.09
CA TYR A 223 -22.48 10.40 5.08
C TYR A 223 -23.69 10.78 4.24
N GLY A 224 -23.69 10.30 3.00
CA GLY A 224 -24.77 10.52 2.05
C GLY A 224 -25.85 9.45 2.08
N THR A 225 -26.68 9.46 1.04
CA THR A 225 -27.69 8.41 0.81
C THR A 225 -27.06 7.15 0.24
N ILE A 226 -27.72 6.01 0.48
CA ILE A 226 -27.35 4.74 -0.16
C ILE A 226 -27.72 4.84 -1.64
N VAL A 227 -26.76 4.53 -2.51
CA VAL A 227 -26.90 4.49 -3.97
C VAL A 227 -26.56 3.09 -4.50
N GLN A 228 -27.09 2.78 -5.69
CA GLN A 228 -26.85 1.52 -6.41
C GLN A 228 -26.39 1.82 -7.83
#